data_4838157ed44f726d70de7da1d081e141
#
_entry.id   4838157ed44f726d70de7da1d081e141
#
_cell.length_a   1.000
_cell.length_b   1.000
_cell.length_c   1.000
_cell.angle_alpha   90.00
_cell.angle_beta   90.00
_cell.angle_gamma   90.00
#
_symmetry.space_group_name_H-M   'P 1'
#
loop_
_entity.id
_entity.type
_entity.pdbx_description
1 polymer ?
#
loop_
_entity_poly.entity_id
_entity_poly.type
_entity_poly.pdbx_seq_one_letter_code
_entity_poly.pdbx_strand_id
1 'polypeptide(L)'
;MQMAASQNASARQDFGRQARQQVRRSQHANIGDTRRDPIELLKANSAGRVEALVPLRYGRMSVSPFTFFRGSAVLQAHDLAGTVNTGIILPLCGDAHLSNFGGFATPERQLVFDLNDFDEAAPGPWEWDLKRLAASFAVAGDQMGVDRGAIAECVSTAVQEYSDRIREYSELSSLDLWHEVITFDRMMDRAVSDEGRQLIAKTGKKAASRTNESVLTKMATLQDGRWTIQDAPPALFHPSGPNSLLGEEKWANTDAWKGKLAKAFDAYVQTLPFDRRALISQYELHDIAFKVVGVGSVGTFCLIMLFVDCHGNPLFLQVKEARPSVIATYFPATGPSHQGERVVAGQRLLQAASDSFLGWTTGPANRHFYFRQLRDMKVSAEVERMSNTVLNGYARMCGWALARAHAKAGGKAIEISSYIGSGERLADALVEYAFAYAKQNEADYDQFITACRTGRLEARGDEEMALDFRV
;
A
#
# COMPACT_ATOMS: atom_id res chain seq x y z
N MET A 1 25.26 13.14 3.36
CA MET A 1 24.26 13.75 2.46
C MET A 1 24.84 15.08 1.99
N GLN A 2 25.39 15.15 0.77
CA GLN A 2 25.77 16.43 0.19
C GLN A 2 24.47 17.20 -0.08
N MET A 3 24.35 18.39 0.52
CA MET A 3 23.31 19.34 0.13
C MET A 3 23.56 19.72 -1.32
N ALA A 4 22.80 19.15 -2.25
CA ALA A 4 22.79 19.62 -3.62
C ALA A 4 22.38 21.10 -3.60
N ALA A 5 23.13 21.95 -4.30
CA ALA A 5 22.78 23.35 -4.44
C ALA A 5 21.32 23.43 -4.95
N SER A 6 20.48 24.18 -4.23
CA SER A 6 19.08 24.39 -4.62
C SER A 6 19.06 25.03 -5.99
N GLN A 7 18.68 24.27 -7.02
CA GLN A 7 18.40 24.85 -8.34
C GLN A 7 17.23 25.84 -8.17
N ASN A 8 17.33 27.01 -8.80
CA ASN A 8 16.25 27.98 -8.76
C ASN A 8 15.00 27.44 -9.51
N ALA A 9 13.83 28.01 -9.23
CA ALA A 9 12.57 27.54 -9.80
C ALA A 9 12.58 27.54 -11.34
N SER A 10 13.26 28.51 -11.97
CA SER A 10 13.37 28.60 -13.43
C SER A 10 14.13 27.41 -14.02
N ALA A 11 15.27 27.02 -13.46
CA ALA A 11 16.03 25.86 -13.93
C ALA A 11 15.24 24.55 -13.78
N ARG A 12 14.46 24.43 -12.71
CA ARG A 12 13.56 23.28 -12.49
C ARG A 12 12.41 23.24 -13.49
N GLN A 13 11.84 24.40 -13.82
CA GLN A 13 10.83 24.52 -14.89
C GLN A 13 11.42 24.15 -16.24
N ASP A 14 12.65 24.60 -16.55
CA ASP A 14 13.33 24.28 -17.80
C ASP A 14 13.58 22.78 -17.93
N PHE A 15 13.99 22.13 -16.84
CA PHE A 15 14.14 20.67 -16.82
C PHE A 15 12.85 19.96 -17.17
N GLY A 16 11.70 20.33 -16.56
CA GLY A 16 10.40 19.76 -16.87
C GLY A 16 9.98 20.00 -18.34
N ARG A 17 10.27 21.20 -18.88
CA ARG A 17 10.03 21.52 -20.30
C ARG A 17 10.90 20.68 -21.26
N GLN A 18 12.17 20.48 -20.92
CA GLN A 18 13.08 19.62 -21.68
C GLN A 18 12.64 18.15 -21.64
N ALA A 19 12.28 17.62 -20.47
CA ALA A 19 11.73 16.28 -20.34
C ALA A 19 10.49 16.08 -21.24
N ARG A 20 9.63 17.12 -21.39
CA ARG A 20 8.46 17.09 -22.27
C ARG A 20 8.85 17.02 -23.77
N GLN A 21 9.98 17.61 -24.15
CA GLN A 21 10.47 17.53 -25.54
C GLN A 21 11.03 16.14 -25.84
N GLN A 22 11.67 15.50 -24.86
CA GLN A 22 12.26 14.17 -24.99
C GLN A 22 11.19 13.08 -24.94
N VAL A 23 10.23 13.19 -24.01
CA VAL A 23 9.15 12.22 -23.79
C VAL A 23 7.82 12.95 -23.96
N ARG A 24 7.14 12.70 -25.07
CA ARG A 24 5.80 13.26 -25.31
C ARG A 24 4.78 12.62 -24.39
N ARG A 25 3.84 13.42 -23.87
CA ARG A 25 2.79 12.92 -22.96
C ARG A 25 1.97 11.76 -23.54
N SER A 26 1.75 11.77 -24.88
CA SER A 26 1.07 10.66 -25.57
C SER A 26 1.83 9.32 -25.51
N GLN A 27 3.15 9.33 -25.29
CA GLN A 27 3.93 8.09 -25.16
C GLN A 27 3.60 7.32 -23.87
N HIS A 28 2.96 7.97 -22.88
CA HIS A 28 2.50 7.30 -21.68
C HIS A 28 1.32 6.35 -21.90
N ALA A 29 0.69 6.35 -23.09
CA ALA A 29 -0.27 5.32 -23.50
C ALA A 29 0.38 3.93 -23.68
N ASN A 30 1.72 3.86 -23.82
CA ASN A 30 2.44 2.59 -23.99
C ASN A 30 2.45 1.77 -22.69
N ILE A 31 2.01 0.50 -22.80
CA ILE A 31 1.97 -0.47 -21.69
C ILE A 31 3.28 -1.24 -21.50
N GLY A 32 4.25 -1.08 -22.39
CA GLY A 32 5.55 -1.75 -22.34
C GLY A 32 5.60 -3.08 -23.08
N ASP A 33 6.63 -3.89 -22.77
CA ASP A 33 6.81 -5.22 -23.36
C ASP A 33 6.14 -6.28 -22.48
N THR A 34 4.99 -6.75 -22.91
CA THR A 34 4.18 -7.76 -22.22
C THR A 34 4.48 -9.19 -22.67
N ARG A 35 5.52 -9.41 -23.49
CA ARG A 35 5.98 -10.73 -23.97
C ARG A 35 6.81 -11.45 -22.89
N ARG A 36 6.18 -11.79 -21.80
CA ARG A 36 6.80 -12.49 -20.65
C ARG A 36 5.85 -13.57 -20.17
N ASP A 37 6.36 -14.56 -19.42
CA ASP A 37 5.52 -15.55 -18.74
C ASP A 37 5.06 -14.96 -17.39
N PRO A 38 3.75 -14.64 -17.24
CA PRO A 38 3.24 -14.06 -15.98
C PRO A 38 3.37 -15.06 -14.81
N ILE A 39 3.31 -16.36 -15.08
CA ILE A 39 3.35 -17.41 -14.05
C ILE A 39 4.76 -17.50 -13.45
N GLU A 40 5.80 -17.45 -14.28
CA GLU A 40 7.17 -17.51 -13.79
C GLU A 40 7.53 -16.27 -12.96
N LEU A 41 7.06 -15.07 -13.36
CA LEU A 41 7.24 -13.86 -12.55
C LEU A 41 6.50 -13.94 -11.20
N LEU A 42 5.29 -14.50 -11.16
CA LEU A 42 4.54 -14.70 -9.93
C LEU A 42 5.17 -15.73 -9.01
N LYS A 43 5.72 -16.84 -9.55
CA LYS A 43 6.48 -17.82 -8.79
C LYS A 43 7.74 -17.21 -8.19
N ALA A 44 8.52 -16.48 -8.99
CA ALA A 44 9.71 -15.77 -8.53
C ALA A 44 9.37 -14.75 -7.40
N ASN A 45 8.28 -14.01 -7.56
CA ASN A 45 7.79 -13.09 -6.52
C ASN A 45 7.28 -13.83 -5.27
N SER A 46 6.88 -15.08 -5.37
CA SER A 46 6.45 -15.92 -4.24
C SER A 46 7.61 -16.61 -3.52
N ALA A 47 8.79 -16.70 -4.12
CA ALA A 47 9.96 -17.32 -3.50
C ALA A 47 10.31 -16.66 -2.15
N GLY A 48 10.60 -17.48 -1.11
CA GLY A 48 10.92 -17.03 0.24
C GLY A 48 9.72 -16.59 1.08
N ARG A 49 8.49 -16.72 0.61
CA ARG A 49 7.28 -16.64 1.44
C ARG A 49 7.13 -17.89 2.29
N VAL A 50 6.25 -17.87 3.27
CA VAL A 50 5.81 -19.07 4.00
C VAL A 50 5.14 -20.02 2.98
N GLU A 51 5.78 -21.15 2.72
CA GLU A 51 5.43 -22.05 1.63
C GLU A 51 3.98 -22.54 1.75
N ALA A 52 3.56 -22.94 2.95
CA ALA A 52 2.20 -23.37 3.25
C ALA A 52 1.12 -22.31 2.95
N LEU A 53 1.47 -21.03 2.86
CA LEU A 53 0.53 -19.93 2.58
C LEU A 53 0.55 -19.48 1.10
N VAL A 54 1.46 -19.99 0.28
CA VAL A 54 1.49 -19.63 -1.15
C VAL A 54 0.24 -20.07 -1.90
N PRO A 55 -0.34 -21.27 -1.66
CA PRO A 55 -1.62 -21.66 -2.25
C PRO A 55 -2.76 -20.69 -1.92
N LEU A 56 -2.83 -20.21 -0.68
CA LEU A 56 -3.83 -19.21 -0.27
C LEU A 56 -3.64 -17.86 -0.99
N ARG A 57 -2.38 -17.44 -1.22
CA ARG A 57 -2.10 -16.24 -2.03
C ARG A 57 -2.71 -16.38 -3.42
N TYR A 58 -2.45 -17.49 -4.09
CA TYR A 58 -2.99 -17.74 -5.42
C TYR A 58 -4.52 -17.90 -5.38
N GLY A 59 -5.08 -18.54 -4.36
CA GLY A 59 -6.53 -18.62 -4.16
C GLY A 59 -7.18 -17.24 -4.03
N ARG A 60 -6.61 -16.33 -3.25
CA ARG A 60 -7.11 -14.95 -3.15
C ARG A 60 -6.93 -14.14 -4.44
N MET A 61 -5.87 -14.39 -5.19
CA MET A 61 -5.66 -13.76 -6.50
C MET A 61 -6.64 -14.28 -7.55
N SER A 62 -7.10 -15.54 -7.45
CA SER A 62 -8.01 -16.15 -8.43
C SER A 62 -9.46 -15.69 -8.32
N VAL A 63 -9.83 -14.93 -7.29
CA VAL A 63 -11.20 -14.49 -7.06
C VAL A 63 -11.71 -13.58 -8.19
N SER A 64 -10.86 -12.71 -8.73
CA SER A 64 -11.25 -11.80 -9.81
C SER A 64 -10.03 -11.17 -10.50
N PRO A 65 -10.21 -10.59 -11.72
CA PRO A 65 -9.16 -9.80 -12.39
C PRO A 65 -8.60 -8.66 -11.53
N PHE A 66 -9.43 -8.04 -10.69
CA PHE A 66 -8.97 -6.96 -9.81
C PHE A 66 -8.18 -7.48 -8.60
N THR A 67 -8.58 -8.60 -7.99
CA THR A 67 -7.75 -9.21 -6.92
C THR A 67 -6.43 -9.73 -7.48
N PHE A 68 -6.41 -10.25 -8.71
CA PHE A 68 -5.19 -10.60 -9.42
C PHE A 68 -4.29 -9.37 -9.64
N PHE A 69 -4.85 -8.27 -10.15
CA PHE A 69 -4.12 -7.01 -10.33
C PHE A 69 -3.45 -6.55 -9.03
N ARG A 70 -4.17 -6.58 -7.90
CA ARG A 70 -3.63 -6.23 -6.57
C ARG A 70 -2.51 -7.15 -6.08
N GLY A 71 -2.51 -8.42 -6.50
CA GLY A 71 -1.48 -9.40 -6.14
C GLY A 71 -0.28 -9.44 -7.08
N SER A 72 -0.33 -8.74 -8.21
CA SER A 72 0.60 -8.88 -9.34
C SER A 72 1.32 -7.57 -9.72
N ALA A 73 1.64 -6.71 -8.75
CA ALA A 73 2.41 -5.47 -8.99
C ALA A 73 3.73 -5.74 -9.76
N VAL A 74 4.34 -6.90 -9.57
CA VAL A 74 5.56 -7.34 -10.26
C VAL A 74 5.39 -7.38 -11.78
N LEU A 75 4.21 -7.75 -12.29
CA LEU A 75 3.95 -7.81 -13.73
C LEU A 75 3.96 -6.41 -14.34
N GLN A 76 3.25 -5.46 -13.73
CA GLN A 76 3.22 -4.09 -14.24
C GLN A 76 4.58 -3.39 -14.11
N ALA A 77 5.32 -3.63 -13.04
CA ALA A 77 6.68 -3.10 -12.87
C ALA A 77 7.60 -3.64 -13.99
N HIS A 78 7.50 -4.93 -14.30
CA HIS A 78 8.25 -5.55 -15.42
C HIS A 78 7.89 -4.89 -16.75
N ASP A 79 6.60 -4.76 -17.06
CA ASP A 79 6.12 -4.24 -18.33
C ASP A 79 6.53 -2.76 -18.52
N LEU A 80 6.44 -1.97 -17.45
CA LEU A 80 6.83 -0.55 -17.46
C LEU A 80 8.33 -0.31 -17.55
N ALA A 81 9.17 -1.26 -17.12
CA ALA A 81 10.62 -1.10 -17.11
C ALA A 81 11.21 -0.83 -18.51
N GLY A 82 10.57 -1.36 -19.56
CA GLY A 82 10.93 -1.12 -20.97
C GLY A 82 10.32 0.15 -21.58
N THR A 83 9.51 0.91 -20.83
CA THR A 83 8.87 2.12 -21.38
C THR A 83 9.73 3.36 -21.18
N VAL A 84 9.52 4.36 -22.08
CA VAL A 84 10.11 5.68 -21.88
C VAL A 84 9.56 6.33 -20.61
N ASN A 85 10.41 7.04 -19.89
CA ASN A 85 10.03 7.79 -18.70
C ASN A 85 10.66 9.18 -18.72
N THR A 86 10.12 10.08 -17.91
CA THR A 86 10.54 11.50 -17.89
C THR A 86 11.92 11.75 -17.28
N GLY A 87 12.52 10.74 -16.65
CA GLY A 87 13.74 10.92 -15.84
C GLY A 87 13.50 11.66 -14.52
N ILE A 88 12.25 12.05 -14.21
CA ILE A 88 11.91 12.68 -12.92
C ILE A 88 11.68 11.55 -11.91
N ILE A 89 12.73 11.22 -11.18
CA ILE A 89 12.71 10.15 -10.17
C ILE A 89 12.39 10.74 -8.80
N LEU A 90 11.47 10.06 -8.09
CA LEU A 90 11.12 10.40 -6.71
C LEU A 90 10.72 9.13 -5.92
N PRO A 91 10.59 9.21 -4.59
CA PRO A 91 10.01 8.10 -3.82
C PRO A 91 8.58 7.82 -4.27
N LEU A 92 8.33 6.60 -4.74
CA LEU A 92 7.00 6.08 -5.12
C LEU A 92 6.36 5.32 -3.98
N CYS A 93 5.04 5.22 -4.00
CA CYS A 93 4.27 4.21 -3.26
C CYS A 93 4.57 2.80 -3.81
N GLY A 94 4.72 2.69 -5.13
CA GLY A 94 5.11 1.48 -5.86
C GLY A 94 3.94 0.53 -6.16
N ASP A 95 2.82 0.63 -5.42
CA ASP A 95 1.59 -0.10 -5.68
C ASP A 95 0.35 0.79 -5.44
N ALA A 96 0.30 1.94 -6.09
CA ALA A 96 -0.72 2.98 -5.91
C ALA A 96 -2.08 2.62 -6.54
N HIS A 97 -2.56 1.38 -6.42
CA HIS A 97 -3.90 1.02 -6.90
C HIS A 97 -5.01 1.63 -6.01
N LEU A 98 -6.19 1.81 -6.56
CA LEU A 98 -7.32 2.52 -5.92
C LEU A 98 -7.70 2.04 -4.51
N SER A 99 -7.48 0.76 -4.15
CA SER A 99 -7.75 0.26 -2.79
C SER A 99 -6.64 0.58 -1.78
N ASN A 100 -5.52 1.17 -2.21
CA ASN A 100 -4.42 1.60 -1.33
C ASN A 100 -4.58 3.05 -0.85
N PHE A 101 -5.76 3.62 -1.01
CA PHE A 101 -6.14 4.92 -0.46
C PHE A 101 -7.22 4.76 0.60
N GLY A 102 -7.21 5.59 1.62
CA GLY A 102 -8.22 5.53 2.68
C GLY A 102 -7.97 6.50 3.82
N GLY A 103 -8.85 6.44 4.82
CA GLY A 103 -8.78 7.28 6.02
C GLY A 103 -8.02 6.61 7.16
N PHE A 104 -7.30 7.42 7.94
CA PHE A 104 -6.70 7.02 9.22
C PHE A 104 -6.54 8.24 10.13
N ALA A 105 -6.33 8.01 11.45
CA ALA A 105 -6.05 9.10 12.38
C ALA A 105 -4.56 9.46 12.38
N THR A 106 -4.27 10.77 12.41
CA THR A 106 -2.93 11.27 12.73
C THR A 106 -2.61 11.04 14.22
N PRO A 107 -1.35 11.19 14.66
CA PRO A 107 -1.01 11.19 16.09
C PRO A 107 -1.81 12.18 16.92
N GLU A 108 -2.22 13.31 16.32
CA GLU A 108 -3.07 14.36 16.92
C GLU A 108 -4.57 14.01 16.87
N ARG A 109 -4.92 12.78 16.46
CA ARG A 109 -6.29 12.24 16.36
C ARG A 109 -7.16 12.92 15.30
N GLN A 110 -6.57 13.65 14.34
CA GLN A 110 -7.26 14.17 13.19
C GLN A 110 -7.43 13.08 12.13
N LEU A 111 -8.66 12.93 11.60
CA LEU A 111 -8.93 11.99 10.52
C LEU A 111 -8.51 12.60 9.17
N VAL A 112 -7.63 11.88 8.45
CA VAL A 112 -7.09 12.29 7.14
C VAL A 112 -7.27 11.20 6.11
N PHE A 113 -7.26 11.58 4.83
CA PHE A 113 -7.29 10.67 3.69
C PHE A 113 -5.93 10.66 3.00
N ASP A 114 -5.38 9.46 2.76
CA ASP A 114 -4.05 9.31 2.18
C ASP A 114 -3.79 7.89 1.65
N LEU A 115 -2.56 7.65 1.17
CA LEU A 115 -2.01 6.33 0.88
C LEU A 115 -1.87 5.48 2.16
N ASN A 116 -2.08 4.17 2.04
CA ASN A 116 -2.19 3.25 3.18
C ASN A 116 -1.20 2.08 3.17
N ASP A 117 -0.53 1.80 2.07
CA ASP A 117 0.43 0.70 1.95
C ASP A 117 1.70 1.15 1.22
N PHE A 118 2.87 0.80 1.78
CA PHE A 118 4.19 1.24 1.34
C PHE A 118 5.17 0.06 1.22
N ASP A 119 4.66 -1.18 1.16
CA ASP A 119 5.50 -2.38 1.05
C ASP A 119 6.40 -2.31 -0.20
N GLU A 120 5.89 -1.73 -1.29
CA GLU A 120 6.61 -1.55 -2.55
C GLU A 120 7.27 -0.17 -2.71
N ALA A 121 7.27 0.68 -1.66
CA ALA A 121 7.84 2.02 -1.77
C ALA A 121 9.33 1.98 -2.15
N ALA A 122 9.69 2.67 -3.22
CA ALA A 122 11.06 2.76 -3.73
C ALA A 122 11.21 3.97 -4.66
N PRO A 123 12.45 4.44 -4.94
CA PRO A 123 12.66 5.45 -5.98
C PRO A 123 12.27 4.92 -7.37
N GLY A 124 11.57 5.75 -8.13
CA GLY A 124 11.19 5.43 -9.50
C GLY A 124 10.58 6.63 -10.23
N PRO A 125 10.24 6.48 -11.53
CA PRO A 125 9.57 7.52 -12.31
C PRO A 125 8.17 7.79 -11.74
N TRP A 126 7.85 9.06 -11.48
CA TRP A 126 6.59 9.47 -10.87
C TRP A 126 5.35 8.95 -11.61
N GLU A 127 5.42 8.80 -12.91
CA GLU A 127 4.35 8.31 -13.76
C GLU A 127 3.97 6.85 -13.52
N TRP A 128 4.82 6.05 -12.88
CA TRP A 128 4.51 4.64 -12.60
C TRP A 128 3.38 4.49 -11.59
N ASP A 129 3.39 5.28 -10.51
CA ASP A 129 2.29 5.28 -9.55
C ASP A 129 0.99 5.79 -10.18
N LEU A 130 1.06 6.83 -11.02
CA LEU A 130 -0.12 7.37 -11.70
C LEU A 130 -0.69 6.37 -12.72
N LYS A 131 0.17 5.64 -13.44
CA LYS A 131 -0.23 4.54 -14.33
C LYS A 131 -0.85 3.38 -13.55
N ARG A 132 -0.31 3.05 -12.36
CA ARG A 132 -0.88 2.03 -11.49
C ARG A 132 -2.28 2.40 -11.03
N LEU A 133 -2.48 3.66 -10.64
CA LEU A 133 -3.78 4.19 -10.25
C LEU A 133 -4.77 4.16 -11.43
N ALA A 134 -4.37 4.67 -12.60
CA ALA A 134 -5.20 4.72 -13.80
C ALA A 134 -5.68 3.32 -14.23
N ALA A 135 -4.75 2.35 -14.35
CA ALA A 135 -5.07 0.97 -14.68
C ALA A 135 -6.01 0.34 -13.66
N SER A 136 -5.85 0.64 -12.35
CA SER A 136 -6.70 0.07 -11.31
C SER A 136 -8.16 0.48 -11.42
N PHE A 137 -8.45 1.71 -11.90
CA PHE A 137 -9.83 2.13 -12.18
C PHE A 137 -10.44 1.38 -13.37
N ALA A 138 -9.66 1.13 -14.42
CA ALA A 138 -10.15 0.37 -15.56
C ALA A 138 -10.43 -1.09 -15.17
N VAL A 139 -9.48 -1.76 -14.50
CA VAL A 139 -9.66 -3.17 -14.09
C VAL A 139 -10.82 -3.33 -13.10
N ALA A 140 -10.94 -2.45 -12.11
CA ALA A 140 -12.03 -2.52 -11.14
C ALA A 140 -13.37 -2.16 -11.78
N GLY A 141 -13.42 -1.14 -12.65
CA GLY A 141 -14.62 -0.71 -13.34
C GLY A 141 -15.18 -1.78 -14.29
N ASP A 142 -14.32 -2.43 -15.07
CA ASP A 142 -14.71 -3.55 -15.94
C ASP A 142 -15.31 -4.70 -15.10
N GLN A 143 -14.70 -5.06 -13.99
CA GLN A 143 -15.22 -6.11 -13.08
C GLN A 143 -16.57 -5.74 -12.49
N MET A 144 -16.81 -4.46 -12.17
CA MET A 144 -18.08 -3.97 -11.63
C MET A 144 -19.15 -3.75 -12.70
N GLY A 145 -18.84 -3.95 -13.98
CA GLY A 145 -19.74 -3.68 -15.09
C GLY A 145 -20.04 -2.19 -15.30
N VAL A 146 -19.13 -1.32 -14.89
CA VAL A 146 -19.24 0.14 -15.11
C VAL A 146 -19.07 0.43 -16.59
N ASP A 147 -19.88 1.33 -17.13
CA ASP A 147 -19.78 1.75 -18.54
C ASP A 147 -18.38 2.31 -18.87
N ARG A 148 -17.90 1.97 -20.07
CA ARG A 148 -16.57 2.36 -20.53
C ARG A 148 -16.34 3.89 -20.52
N GLY A 149 -17.39 4.66 -20.82
CA GLY A 149 -17.33 6.12 -20.76
C GLY A 149 -17.15 6.63 -19.31
N ALA A 150 -17.87 6.04 -18.36
CA ALA A 150 -17.75 6.38 -16.94
C ALA A 150 -16.37 5.97 -16.37
N ILE A 151 -15.81 4.84 -16.80
CA ILE A 151 -14.44 4.44 -16.46
C ILE A 151 -13.43 5.47 -17.00
N ALA A 152 -13.56 5.85 -18.28
CA ALA A 152 -12.69 6.85 -18.90
C ALA A 152 -12.76 8.20 -18.15
N GLU A 153 -13.96 8.60 -17.72
CA GLU A 153 -14.16 9.80 -16.91
C GLU A 153 -13.46 9.69 -15.56
N CYS A 154 -13.55 8.55 -14.83
CA CYS A 154 -12.85 8.34 -13.58
C CYS A 154 -11.33 8.45 -13.73
N VAL A 155 -10.75 7.81 -14.75
CA VAL A 155 -9.31 7.89 -15.03
C VAL A 155 -8.91 9.33 -15.37
N SER A 156 -9.65 9.98 -16.27
CA SER A 156 -9.39 11.38 -16.64
C SER A 156 -9.47 12.31 -15.43
N THR A 157 -10.50 12.15 -14.60
CA THR A 157 -10.68 12.93 -13.36
C THR A 157 -9.52 12.75 -12.40
N ALA A 158 -9.05 11.52 -12.17
CA ALA A 158 -7.91 11.27 -11.28
C ALA A 158 -6.62 11.91 -11.79
N VAL A 159 -6.35 11.82 -13.11
CA VAL A 159 -5.16 12.39 -13.74
C VAL A 159 -5.22 13.92 -13.80
N GLN A 160 -6.38 14.48 -14.08
CA GLN A 160 -6.56 15.92 -14.11
C GLN A 160 -6.43 16.52 -12.71
N GLU A 161 -7.07 15.92 -11.69
CA GLU A 161 -6.91 16.37 -10.31
C GLU A 161 -5.45 16.26 -9.85
N TYR A 162 -4.75 15.16 -10.18
CA TYR A 162 -3.32 15.03 -9.91
C TYR A 162 -2.54 16.20 -10.54
N SER A 163 -2.82 16.52 -11.81
CA SER A 163 -2.14 17.57 -12.55
C SER A 163 -2.38 18.96 -11.97
N ASP A 164 -3.62 19.25 -11.58
CA ASP A 164 -4.02 20.52 -10.99
C ASP A 164 -3.38 20.71 -9.61
N ARG A 165 -3.37 19.65 -8.78
CA ARG A 165 -2.74 19.69 -7.45
C ARG A 165 -1.22 19.82 -7.54
N ILE A 166 -0.56 19.11 -8.44
CA ILE A 166 0.88 19.26 -8.65
C ILE A 166 1.22 20.70 -9.04
N ARG A 167 0.39 21.36 -9.84
CA ARG A 167 0.55 22.77 -10.20
C ARG A 167 0.40 23.66 -8.97
N GLU A 168 -0.65 23.50 -8.16
CA GLU A 168 -0.83 24.22 -6.89
C GLU A 168 0.36 23.99 -5.97
N TYR A 169 0.79 22.74 -5.79
CA TYR A 169 1.92 22.39 -4.93
C TYR A 169 3.27 22.89 -5.42
N SER A 170 3.42 23.17 -6.73
CA SER A 170 4.63 23.77 -7.28
C SER A 170 4.83 25.24 -6.86
N GLU A 171 3.77 25.88 -6.38
CA GLU A 171 3.76 27.29 -5.90
C GLU A 171 3.99 27.38 -4.38
N LEU A 172 3.85 26.27 -3.63
CA LEU A 172 4.00 26.26 -2.18
C LEU A 172 5.45 26.26 -1.73
N SER A 173 5.70 26.84 -0.56
CA SER A 173 6.97 26.61 0.13
C SER A 173 7.14 25.14 0.52
N SER A 174 8.39 24.68 0.63
CA SER A 174 8.67 23.29 1.04
C SER A 174 8.10 22.98 2.41
N LEU A 175 8.01 23.97 3.32
CA LEU A 175 7.47 23.79 4.66
C LEU A 175 5.94 23.70 4.65
N ASP A 176 5.26 24.55 3.88
CA ASP A 176 3.80 24.49 3.73
C ASP A 176 3.39 23.14 3.12
N LEU A 177 4.11 22.72 2.08
CA LEU A 177 3.88 21.41 1.45
C LEU A 177 4.13 20.24 2.41
N TRP A 178 5.13 20.35 3.29
CA TRP A 178 5.44 19.31 4.27
C TRP A 178 4.29 19.11 5.26
N HIS A 179 3.57 20.17 5.60
CA HIS A 179 2.43 20.17 6.52
C HIS A 179 1.06 19.99 5.83
N GLU A 180 1.05 19.87 4.49
CA GLU A 180 -0.19 19.73 3.73
C GLU A 180 -0.86 18.38 4.04
N VAL A 181 -2.14 18.43 4.45
CA VAL A 181 -2.96 17.28 4.79
C VAL A 181 -4.33 17.35 4.12
N ILE A 182 -4.89 16.20 3.77
CA ILE A 182 -6.25 16.08 3.23
C ILE A 182 -7.15 15.59 4.37
N THR A 183 -7.78 16.52 5.07
CA THR A 183 -8.73 16.20 6.16
C THR A 183 -10.08 15.78 5.58
N PHE A 184 -10.87 15.04 6.37
CA PHE A 184 -12.24 14.68 5.99
C PHE A 184 -13.13 15.90 5.80
N ASP A 185 -12.90 16.99 6.56
CA ASP A 185 -13.62 18.25 6.38
C ASP A 185 -13.33 18.87 5.01
N ARG A 186 -12.06 18.92 4.60
CA ARG A 186 -11.68 19.38 3.25
C ARG A 186 -12.27 18.49 2.14
N MET A 187 -12.40 17.18 2.37
CA MET A 187 -13.08 16.29 1.43
C MET A 187 -14.57 16.60 1.33
N MET A 188 -15.22 16.88 2.47
CA MET A 188 -16.64 17.29 2.53
C MET A 188 -16.90 18.55 1.73
N ASP A 189 -16.06 19.58 1.91
CA ASP A 189 -16.16 20.87 1.21
C ASP A 189 -16.01 20.72 -0.32
N ARG A 190 -15.25 19.70 -0.76
CA ARG A 190 -14.96 19.46 -2.19
C ARG A 190 -15.78 18.32 -2.79
N ALA A 191 -16.69 17.73 -2.02
CA ALA A 191 -17.55 16.66 -2.54
C ALA A 191 -18.49 17.18 -3.63
N VAL A 192 -18.48 16.51 -4.77
CA VAL A 192 -19.21 16.91 -5.98
C VAL A 192 -20.70 16.52 -5.94
N SER A 193 -21.12 15.70 -4.98
CA SER A 193 -22.50 15.24 -4.83
C SER A 193 -22.90 15.08 -3.38
N ASP A 194 -24.21 15.12 -3.11
CA ASP A 194 -24.76 14.87 -1.78
C ASP A 194 -24.53 13.42 -1.35
N GLU A 195 -24.59 12.47 -2.28
CA GLU A 195 -24.25 11.06 -2.04
C GLU A 195 -22.79 10.92 -1.56
N GLY A 196 -21.87 11.60 -2.24
CA GLY A 196 -20.45 11.66 -1.86
C GLY A 196 -20.25 12.25 -0.46
N ARG A 197 -20.94 13.37 -0.14
CA ARG A 197 -20.90 13.97 1.21
C ARG A 197 -21.39 13.01 2.27
N GLN A 198 -22.52 12.33 2.02
CA GLN A 198 -23.09 11.35 2.96
C GLN A 198 -22.14 10.18 3.19
N LEU A 199 -21.48 9.69 2.12
CA LEU A 199 -20.50 8.61 2.23
C LEU A 199 -19.27 9.02 3.04
N ILE A 200 -18.72 10.22 2.80
CA ILE A 200 -17.58 10.77 3.58
C ILE A 200 -17.97 10.88 5.06
N ALA A 201 -19.13 11.46 5.37
CA ALA A 201 -19.62 11.61 6.74
C ALA A 201 -19.82 10.25 7.43
N LYS A 202 -20.44 9.27 6.75
CA LYS A 202 -20.62 7.89 7.25
C LYS A 202 -19.28 7.21 7.49
N THR A 203 -18.34 7.38 6.57
CA THR A 203 -16.99 6.82 6.65
C THR A 203 -16.22 7.42 7.83
N GLY A 204 -16.32 8.71 8.06
CA GLY A 204 -15.74 9.40 9.22
C GLY A 204 -16.28 8.86 10.55
N LYS A 205 -17.60 8.69 10.67
CA LYS A 205 -18.23 8.07 11.86
C LYS A 205 -17.77 6.64 12.08
N LYS A 206 -17.69 5.83 11.00
CA LYS A 206 -17.18 4.46 11.04
C LYS A 206 -15.71 4.41 11.45
N ALA A 207 -14.88 5.37 11.00
CA ALA A 207 -13.49 5.50 11.42
C ALA A 207 -13.39 5.78 12.92
N ALA A 208 -14.09 6.78 13.42
CA ALA A 208 -14.08 7.18 14.84
C ALA A 208 -14.48 6.02 15.79
N SER A 209 -15.30 5.07 15.34
CA SER A 209 -15.69 3.89 16.12
C SER A 209 -14.67 2.74 16.11
N ARG A 210 -13.61 2.83 15.31
CA ARG A 210 -12.56 1.80 15.19
C ARG A 210 -11.37 2.11 16.09
N THR A 211 -11.57 1.93 17.39
CA THR A 211 -10.53 2.12 18.41
C THR A 211 -9.85 0.78 18.76
N ASN A 212 -8.73 0.85 19.48
CA ASN A 212 -8.04 -0.36 19.98
C ASN A 212 -8.95 -1.22 20.87
N GLU A 213 -9.79 -0.59 21.72
CA GLU A 213 -10.75 -1.29 22.58
C GLU A 213 -11.79 -2.07 21.74
N SER A 214 -12.27 -1.47 20.64
CA SER A 214 -13.20 -2.16 19.73
C SER A 214 -12.54 -3.33 18.98
N VAL A 215 -11.23 -3.34 18.85
CA VAL A 215 -10.46 -4.46 18.30
C VAL A 215 -10.26 -5.54 19.35
N LEU A 216 -9.93 -5.16 20.60
CA LEU A 216 -9.71 -6.09 21.71
C LEU A 216 -10.90 -7.02 21.90
N THR A 217 -12.11 -6.46 22.04
CA THR A 217 -13.34 -7.25 22.25
C THR A 217 -13.71 -8.20 21.12
N LYS A 218 -13.16 -7.97 19.92
CA LYS A 218 -13.41 -8.81 18.73
C LYS A 218 -12.34 -9.86 18.47
N MET A 219 -11.12 -9.63 18.99
CA MET A 219 -9.97 -10.45 18.62
C MET A 219 -9.35 -11.18 19.82
N ALA A 220 -9.71 -10.83 21.04
CA ALA A 220 -9.07 -11.41 22.22
C ALA A 220 -10.08 -11.72 23.33
N THR A 221 -9.71 -12.65 24.20
CA THR A 221 -10.41 -13.03 25.43
C THR A 221 -9.50 -12.86 26.64
N LEU A 222 -10.08 -12.54 27.78
CA LEU A 222 -9.36 -12.46 29.05
C LEU A 222 -9.38 -13.85 29.70
N GLN A 223 -8.21 -14.46 29.93
CA GLN A 223 -8.03 -15.75 30.60
C GLN A 223 -6.96 -15.58 31.69
N ASP A 224 -7.28 -15.94 32.91
CA ASP A 224 -6.38 -15.89 34.06
C ASP A 224 -5.66 -14.54 34.24
N GLY A 225 -6.37 -13.43 33.99
CA GLY A 225 -5.83 -12.08 34.11
C GLY A 225 -4.97 -11.62 32.91
N ARG A 226 -4.88 -12.43 31.85
CA ARG A 226 -4.11 -12.14 30.64
C ARG A 226 -4.98 -12.17 29.40
N TRP A 227 -4.84 -11.18 28.54
CA TRP A 227 -5.53 -11.15 27.26
C TRP A 227 -4.86 -12.07 26.25
N THR A 228 -5.63 -12.94 25.61
CA THR A 228 -5.17 -13.90 24.59
C THR A 228 -5.94 -13.68 23.32
N ILE A 229 -5.22 -13.60 22.18
CA ILE A 229 -5.80 -13.43 20.83
C ILE A 229 -6.52 -14.74 20.47
N GLN A 230 -7.71 -14.62 19.89
CA GLN A 230 -8.48 -15.78 19.44
C GLN A 230 -8.06 -16.22 18.04
N ASP A 231 -7.77 -17.50 17.88
CA ASP A 231 -7.53 -18.08 16.56
C ASP A 231 -8.77 -18.04 15.67
N ALA A 232 -8.57 -17.62 14.43
CA ALA A 232 -9.57 -17.62 13.37
C ALA A 232 -8.89 -17.99 12.03
N PRO A 233 -8.44 -19.25 11.90
CA PRO A 233 -7.65 -19.68 10.74
C PRO A 233 -8.50 -19.68 9.45
N PRO A 234 -7.85 -19.47 8.29
CA PRO A 234 -6.42 -19.23 8.10
C PRO A 234 -5.99 -17.78 8.33
N ALA A 235 -6.93 -16.89 8.69
CA ALA A 235 -6.70 -15.44 8.74
C ALA A 235 -5.88 -15.00 9.97
N LEU A 236 -6.01 -15.71 11.09
CA LEU A 236 -5.37 -15.40 12.37
C LEU A 236 -5.11 -16.70 13.14
N PHE A 237 -3.87 -16.96 13.55
CA PHE A 237 -3.50 -18.15 14.31
C PHE A 237 -2.23 -17.93 15.12
N HIS A 238 -2.03 -18.68 16.18
CA HIS A 238 -0.77 -18.62 16.95
C HIS A 238 0.39 -19.23 16.18
N PRO A 239 1.60 -18.64 16.26
CA PRO A 239 2.79 -19.16 15.56
C PRO A 239 3.22 -20.55 16.05
N SER A 240 2.86 -20.93 17.26
CA SER A 240 3.15 -22.23 17.86
C SER A 240 1.86 -22.89 18.36
N GLY A 241 1.80 -24.21 18.31
CA GLY A 241 0.63 -24.96 18.73
C GLY A 241 -0.01 -25.76 17.59
N PRO A 242 -1.11 -26.49 17.86
CA PRO A 242 -1.71 -27.42 16.90
C PRO A 242 -2.30 -26.74 15.66
N ASN A 243 -2.61 -25.44 15.76
CA ASN A 243 -3.19 -24.65 14.67
C ASN A 243 -2.15 -23.86 13.88
N SER A 244 -0.85 -24.11 14.04
CA SER A 244 0.18 -23.38 13.35
C SER A 244 0.48 -23.94 11.97
N LEU A 245 0.37 -23.10 10.92
CA LEU A 245 0.88 -23.41 9.58
C LEU A 245 2.39 -23.13 9.42
N LEU A 246 3.07 -22.76 10.51
CA LEU A 246 4.51 -22.46 10.50
C LEU A 246 5.35 -23.70 10.88
N GLY A 247 4.77 -24.89 10.87
CA GLY A 247 5.41 -26.14 11.35
C GLY A 247 6.74 -26.48 10.72
N GLU A 248 6.97 -26.06 9.48
CA GLU A 248 8.24 -26.25 8.77
C GLU A 248 9.27 -25.13 9.01
N GLU A 249 8.83 -23.99 9.54
CA GLU A 249 9.70 -22.89 9.93
C GLU A 249 10.40 -23.21 11.28
N LYS A 250 11.53 -23.90 11.20
CA LYS A 250 12.30 -24.41 12.36
C LYS A 250 12.53 -23.39 13.48
N TRP A 251 12.51 -22.10 13.19
CA TRP A 251 12.69 -21.04 14.17
C TRP A 251 11.40 -20.70 14.94
N ALA A 252 10.22 -20.97 14.39
CA ALA A 252 8.93 -20.70 15.03
C ALA A 252 8.52 -21.81 16.04
N ASN A 253 9.08 -23.00 15.90
CA ASN A 253 8.70 -24.18 16.68
C ASN A 253 9.57 -24.44 17.93
N THR A 254 10.49 -23.54 18.27
CA THR A 254 11.38 -23.72 19.44
C THR A 254 11.14 -22.61 20.45
N ASP A 255 11.24 -22.91 21.75
CA ASP A 255 11.19 -21.87 22.83
C ASP A 255 12.22 -20.75 22.61
N ALA A 256 13.25 -21.00 21.82
CA ALA A 256 14.23 -20.00 21.39
C ALA A 256 13.64 -18.87 20.54
N TRP A 257 12.47 -19.05 19.88
CA TRP A 257 11.87 -17.98 19.06
C TRP A 257 11.43 -16.81 19.92
N LYS A 258 10.90 -17.06 21.13
CA LYS A 258 10.49 -16.00 22.06
C LYS A 258 11.66 -15.09 22.43
N GLY A 259 12.82 -15.68 22.71
CA GLY A 259 14.03 -14.90 23.00
C GLY A 259 14.57 -14.13 21.80
N LYS A 260 14.47 -14.68 20.58
CA LYS A 260 14.83 -13.96 19.35
C LYS A 260 13.87 -12.81 19.06
N LEU A 261 12.57 -13.02 19.30
CA LEU A 261 11.56 -11.98 19.11
C LEU A 261 11.73 -10.84 20.12
N ALA A 262 12.02 -11.15 21.40
CA ALA A 262 12.32 -10.13 22.40
C ALA A 262 13.50 -9.25 21.96
N LYS A 263 14.62 -9.86 21.52
CA LYS A 263 15.78 -9.10 20.99
C LYS A 263 15.42 -8.24 19.78
N ALA A 264 14.62 -8.78 18.86
CA ALA A 264 14.15 -8.04 17.69
C ALA A 264 13.24 -6.87 18.08
N PHE A 265 12.39 -7.06 19.09
CA PHE A 265 11.55 -6.01 19.65
C PHE A 265 12.38 -4.91 20.32
N ASP A 266 13.37 -5.26 21.14
CA ASP A 266 14.29 -4.30 21.75
C ASP A 266 15.02 -3.47 20.69
N ALA A 267 15.51 -4.11 19.63
CA ALA A 267 16.14 -3.44 18.51
C ALA A 267 15.16 -2.49 17.77
N TYR A 268 13.91 -2.92 17.57
CA TYR A 268 12.86 -2.05 17.01
C TYR A 268 12.64 -0.82 17.89
N VAL A 269 12.52 -0.98 19.21
CA VAL A 269 12.29 0.13 20.15
C VAL A 269 13.40 1.18 20.03
N GLN A 270 14.66 0.78 19.76
CA GLN A 270 15.76 1.71 19.54
C GLN A 270 15.61 2.55 18.25
N THR A 271 14.80 2.12 17.28
CA THR A 271 14.52 2.90 16.06
C THR A 271 13.43 3.96 16.26
N LEU A 272 12.73 3.93 17.39
CA LEU A 272 11.71 4.91 17.74
C LEU A 272 12.34 6.20 18.32
N PRO A 273 11.71 7.36 18.15
CA PRO A 273 12.03 8.58 18.88
C PRO A 273 11.94 8.36 20.40
N PHE A 274 12.69 9.13 21.18
CA PHE A 274 12.79 8.97 22.63
C PHE A 274 11.43 9.00 23.34
N ASP A 275 10.56 9.94 22.98
CA ASP A 275 9.20 10.08 23.51
C ASP A 275 8.32 8.87 23.22
N ARG A 276 8.48 8.25 22.05
CA ARG A 276 7.73 7.05 21.65
C ARG A 276 8.26 5.80 22.35
N ARG A 277 9.56 5.75 22.64
CA ARG A 277 10.14 4.71 23.53
C ARG A 277 9.58 4.79 24.93
N ALA A 278 9.47 5.99 25.49
CA ALA A 278 8.87 6.22 26.79
C ALA A 278 7.38 5.84 26.82
N LEU A 279 6.64 6.05 25.70
CA LEU A 279 5.25 5.65 25.61
C LEU A 279 5.10 4.13 25.56
N ILE A 280 5.85 3.43 24.70
CA ILE A 280 5.71 1.97 24.57
C ILE A 280 6.16 1.21 25.80
N SER A 281 7.08 1.76 26.59
CA SER A 281 7.54 1.15 27.85
C SER A 281 6.47 1.10 28.95
N GLN A 282 5.32 1.77 28.77
CA GLN A 282 4.18 1.73 29.68
C GLN A 282 3.25 0.53 29.42
N TYR A 283 3.54 -0.27 28.40
CA TYR A 283 2.72 -1.41 27.99
C TYR A 283 3.43 -2.74 28.22
N GLU A 284 2.69 -3.73 28.68
CA GLU A 284 3.15 -5.12 28.79
C GLU A 284 2.66 -5.95 27.59
N LEU A 285 3.55 -6.78 27.04
CA LEU A 285 3.17 -7.72 25.98
C LEU A 285 2.33 -8.87 26.56
N HIS A 286 1.10 -9.00 26.09
CA HIS A 286 0.18 -10.05 26.51
C HIS A 286 0.22 -11.24 25.54
N ASP A 287 0.18 -11.01 24.22
CA ASP A 287 0.07 -12.10 23.26
C ASP A 287 0.59 -11.74 21.87
N ILE A 288 0.87 -12.78 21.05
CA ILE A 288 1.36 -12.66 19.68
C ILE A 288 0.69 -13.70 18.80
N ALA A 289 0.08 -13.26 17.70
CA ALA A 289 -0.53 -14.14 16.70
C ALA A 289 -0.03 -13.82 15.29
N PHE A 290 0.00 -14.82 14.42
CA PHE A 290 0.25 -14.65 12.98
C PHE A 290 -1.04 -14.19 12.30
N LYS A 291 -0.93 -13.19 11.41
CA LYS A 291 -2.09 -12.67 10.68
C LYS A 291 -1.85 -12.70 9.19
N VAL A 292 -2.71 -13.39 8.46
CA VAL A 292 -2.70 -13.40 7.00
C VAL A 292 -3.48 -12.19 6.47
N VAL A 293 -2.79 -11.27 5.81
CA VAL A 293 -3.37 -9.97 5.38
C VAL A 293 -3.36 -9.80 3.87
N GLY A 294 -4.43 -9.17 3.36
CA GLY A 294 -4.53 -8.72 1.97
C GLY A 294 -4.51 -9.83 0.93
N VAL A 295 -4.00 -9.50 -0.25
CA VAL A 295 -3.76 -10.41 -1.39
C VAL A 295 -2.27 -10.45 -1.70
N GLY A 296 -1.65 -9.32 -2.00
CA GLY A 296 -0.21 -9.22 -2.33
C GLY A 296 0.71 -9.66 -1.19
N SER A 297 0.33 -9.40 0.07
CA SER A 297 1.13 -9.71 1.27
C SER A 297 0.91 -11.13 1.82
N VAL A 298 0.02 -11.97 1.24
CA VAL A 298 -0.17 -13.35 1.72
C VAL A 298 1.13 -14.14 1.62
N GLY A 299 1.45 -14.87 2.68
CA GLY A 299 2.67 -15.68 2.79
C GLY A 299 3.91 -14.90 3.23
N THR A 300 3.87 -13.56 3.37
CA THR A 300 4.89 -12.83 4.12
C THR A 300 4.61 -12.94 5.61
N PHE A 301 5.66 -12.88 6.44
CA PHE A 301 5.46 -12.87 7.89
C PHE A 301 4.74 -11.61 8.32
N CYS A 302 3.58 -11.79 8.94
CA CYS A 302 2.83 -10.71 9.55
C CYS A 302 2.34 -11.15 10.92
N LEU A 303 2.82 -10.48 11.98
CA LEU A 303 2.41 -10.74 13.34
C LEU A 303 1.54 -9.61 13.86
N ILE A 304 0.66 -9.94 14.77
CA ILE A 304 -0.05 -9.01 15.64
C ILE A 304 0.47 -9.23 17.05
N MET A 305 0.91 -8.15 17.68
CA MET A 305 1.34 -8.13 19.07
C MET A 305 0.31 -7.35 19.88
N LEU A 306 -0.24 -7.96 20.91
CA LEU A 306 -1.18 -7.33 21.84
C LEU A 306 -0.43 -6.90 23.09
N PHE A 307 -0.41 -5.62 23.32
CA PHE A 307 0.10 -4.99 24.52
C PHE A 307 -1.04 -4.41 25.34
N VAL A 308 -0.85 -4.32 26.67
CA VAL A 308 -1.85 -3.76 27.58
C VAL A 308 -1.15 -2.86 28.61
N ASP A 309 -1.72 -1.70 28.89
CA ASP A 309 -1.22 -0.80 29.93
C ASP A 309 -1.71 -1.20 31.34
N CYS A 310 -1.24 -0.50 32.38
CA CYS A 310 -1.62 -0.77 33.78
C CYS A 310 -3.11 -0.54 34.09
N HIS A 311 -3.86 0.08 33.19
CA HIS A 311 -5.30 0.30 33.31
C HIS A 311 -6.14 -0.70 32.49
N GLY A 312 -5.49 -1.63 31.80
CA GLY A 312 -6.14 -2.61 30.94
C GLY A 312 -6.44 -2.14 29.52
N ASN A 313 -5.93 -0.98 29.09
CA ASN A 313 -6.16 -0.46 27.73
C ASN A 313 -5.20 -1.12 26.73
N PRO A 314 -5.71 -1.59 25.58
CA PRO A 314 -4.92 -2.31 24.60
C PRO A 314 -4.15 -1.39 23.65
N LEU A 315 -2.99 -1.88 23.20
CA LEU A 315 -2.27 -1.42 22.02
C LEU A 315 -1.98 -2.61 21.13
N PHE A 316 -2.44 -2.57 19.89
CA PHE A 316 -2.10 -3.59 18.88
C PHE A 316 -1.04 -3.06 17.94
N LEU A 317 0.08 -3.75 17.87
CA LEU A 317 1.12 -3.52 16.86
C LEU A 317 1.06 -4.61 15.80
N GLN A 318 1.16 -4.20 14.55
CA GLN A 318 1.37 -5.08 13.40
C GLN A 318 2.84 -5.08 13.05
N VAL A 319 3.43 -6.28 12.96
CA VAL A 319 4.81 -6.50 12.52
C VAL A 319 4.75 -7.17 11.16
N LYS A 320 5.23 -6.52 10.12
CA LYS A 320 5.21 -7.04 8.75
C LYS A 320 6.64 -7.26 8.25
N GLU A 321 6.86 -8.40 7.60
CA GLU A 321 8.08 -8.63 6.83
C GLU A 321 8.14 -7.63 5.67
N ALA A 322 9.27 -6.96 5.54
CA ALA A 322 9.61 -6.09 4.42
C ALA A 322 10.51 -6.84 3.45
N ARG A 323 10.03 -7.06 2.25
CA ARG A 323 10.77 -7.72 1.16
C ARG A 323 11.30 -6.66 0.19
N PRO A 324 12.29 -6.99 -0.66
CA PRO A 324 12.70 -6.08 -1.73
C PRO A 324 11.51 -5.62 -2.57
N SER A 325 11.44 -4.32 -2.87
CA SER A 325 10.40 -3.77 -3.72
C SER A 325 10.54 -4.26 -5.16
N VAL A 326 9.42 -4.54 -5.82
CA VAL A 326 9.40 -4.87 -7.25
C VAL A 326 9.91 -3.72 -8.12
N ILE A 327 9.77 -2.48 -7.66
CA ILE A 327 10.28 -1.27 -8.33
C ILE A 327 11.81 -1.20 -8.25
N ALA A 328 12.38 -1.55 -7.09
CA ALA A 328 13.83 -1.48 -6.85
C ALA A 328 14.64 -2.43 -7.76
N THR A 329 14.01 -3.41 -8.40
CA THR A 329 14.62 -4.27 -9.41
C THR A 329 15.07 -3.47 -10.64
N TYR A 330 14.37 -2.39 -10.98
CA TYR A 330 14.58 -1.63 -12.21
C TYR A 330 15.25 -0.27 -11.97
N PHE A 331 15.18 0.23 -10.74
CA PHE A 331 15.79 1.52 -10.39
C PHE A 331 16.73 1.36 -9.20
N PRO A 332 17.99 1.85 -9.30
CA PRO A 332 18.93 1.75 -8.19
C PRO A 332 18.36 2.36 -6.91
N ALA A 333 18.45 1.63 -5.83
CA ALA A 333 18.05 2.12 -4.52
C ALA A 333 19.00 3.26 -4.09
N THR A 334 18.47 4.45 -3.90
CA THR A 334 19.18 5.62 -3.35
C THR A 334 18.87 5.85 -1.87
N GLY A 335 18.41 4.81 -1.17
CA GLY A 335 17.91 4.87 0.20
C GLY A 335 18.47 3.77 1.10
N PRO A 336 17.79 3.49 2.22
CA PRO A 336 18.21 2.49 3.16
C PRO A 336 18.34 1.10 2.54
N SER A 337 19.42 0.37 2.89
CA SER A 337 19.64 -1.01 2.47
C SER A 337 18.75 -2.00 3.24
N HIS A 338 18.34 -1.66 4.46
CA HIS A 338 17.44 -2.46 5.26
C HIS A 338 16.00 -2.28 4.79
N GLN A 339 15.33 -3.37 4.38
CA GLN A 339 14.01 -3.28 3.73
C GLN A 339 12.93 -2.72 4.67
N GLY A 340 12.96 -3.04 5.97
CA GLY A 340 12.05 -2.44 6.95
C GLY A 340 12.22 -0.92 7.06
N GLU A 341 13.47 -0.45 7.09
CA GLU A 341 13.78 0.98 7.08
C GLU A 341 13.31 1.65 5.77
N ARG A 342 13.46 0.98 4.62
CA ARG A 342 12.95 1.46 3.32
C ARG A 342 11.44 1.72 3.36
N VAL A 343 10.66 0.76 3.90
CA VAL A 343 9.19 0.92 4.04
C VAL A 343 8.86 2.08 4.97
N VAL A 344 9.52 2.15 6.14
CA VAL A 344 9.32 3.23 7.13
C VAL A 344 9.68 4.59 6.55
N ALA A 345 10.81 4.70 5.86
CA ALA A 345 11.24 5.93 5.20
C ALA A 345 10.26 6.34 4.10
N GLY A 346 9.83 5.39 3.25
CA GLY A 346 8.82 5.60 2.21
C GLY A 346 7.51 6.12 2.81
N GLN A 347 7.00 5.48 3.86
CA GLN A 347 5.78 5.92 4.53
C GLN A 347 5.93 7.33 5.12
N ARG A 348 7.03 7.65 5.81
CA ARG A 348 7.27 8.98 6.40
C ARG A 348 7.40 10.08 5.35
N LEU A 349 7.96 9.76 4.19
CA LEU A 349 8.09 10.71 3.09
C LEU A 349 6.76 10.94 2.37
N LEU A 350 6.02 9.88 2.08
CA LEU A 350 4.81 9.93 1.25
C LEU A 350 3.55 10.31 2.03
N GLN A 351 3.37 9.82 3.26
CA GLN A 351 2.17 10.15 4.06
C GLN A 351 2.21 11.56 4.65
N ALA A 352 1.02 12.13 4.85
CA ALA A 352 0.83 13.42 5.51
C ALA A 352 1.29 13.39 6.98
N ALA A 353 0.93 12.32 7.68
CA ALA A 353 1.29 12.09 9.07
C ALA A 353 1.70 10.62 9.27
N SER A 354 2.68 10.39 10.11
CA SER A 354 3.20 9.05 10.36
C SER A 354 2.67 8.47 11.67
N ASP A 355 2.49 7.17 11.69
CA ASP A 355 2.18 6.38 12.86
C ASP A 355 3.23 6.58 13.96
N SER A 356 2.77 6.74 15.20
CA SER A 356 3.63 6.95 16.37
C SER A 356 4.58 5.80 16.66
N PHE A 357 4.21 4.57 16.28
CA PHE A 357 4.97 3.34 16.52
C PHE A 357 5.69 2.82 15.27
N LEU A 358 5.80 3.65 14.23
CA LEU A 358 6.45 3.27 12.99
C LEU A 358 7.98 3.15 13.18
N GLY A 359 8.50 1.93 13.05
CA GLY A 359 9.92 1.60 13.20
C GLY A 359 10.24 0.27 12.54
N TRP A 360 11.49 -0.21 12.64
CA TRP A 360 11.95 -1.41 11.93
C TRP A 360 12.92 -2.24 12.76
N THR A 361 13.16 -3.48 12.34
CA THR A 361 14.14 -4.38 12.95
C THR A 361 14.57 -5.49 11.99
N THR A 362 15.69 -6.13 12.31
CA THR A 362 16.06 -7.44 11.75
C THR A 362 15.58 -8.52 12.71
N GLY A 363 14.75 -9.41 12.21
CA GLY A 363 14.21 -10.53 12.97
C GLY A 363 14.93 -11.85 12.74
N PRO A 364 14.32 -12.97 13.14
CA PRO A 364 14.84 -14.32 12.88
C PRO A 364 15.13 -14.58 11.41
N ALA A 365 16.08 -15.47 11.13
CA ALA A 365 16.54 -15.80 9.77
C ALA A 365 17.02 -14.58 8.95
N ASN A 366 17.49 -13.53 9.63
CA ASN A 366 17.94 -12.27 9.01
C ASN A 366 16.88 -11.60 8.13
N ARG A 367 15.59 -11.83 8.40
CA ARG A 367 14.47 -11.19 7.72
C ARG A 367 14.29 -9.76 8.23
N HIS A 368 13.93 -8.84 7.36
CA HIS A 368 13.68 -7.46 7.71
C HIS A 368 12.21 -7.25 8.01
N PHE A 369 11.92 -6.51 9.09
CA PHE A 369 10.55 -6.22 9.52
C PHE A 369 10.36 -4.72 9.77
N TYR A 370 9.11 -4.29 9.68
CA TYR A 370 8.67 -3.00 10.16
C TYR A 370 7.44 -3.14 11.05
N PHE A 371 7.28 -2.19 11.96
CA PHE A 371 6.21 -2.12 12.94
C PHE A 371 5.33 -0.92 12.65
N ARG A 372 4.03 -1.09 12.86
CA ARG A 372 3.04 -0.01 12.84
C ARG A 372 1.87 -0.35 13.75
N GLN A 373 1.08 0.64 14.15
CA GLN A 373 -0.17 0.41 14.85
C GLN A 373 -1.17 -0.32 13.93
N LEU A 374 -1.82 -1.38 14.44
CA LEU A 374 -2.67 -2.25 13.59
C LEU A 374 -3.89 -1.52 13.04
N ARG A 375 -4.61 -0.82 13.90
CA ARG A 375 -5.83 -0.09 13.54
C ARG A 375 -5.97 1.11 14.47
N ASP A 376 -5.94 2.28 13.90
CA ASP A 376 -6.30 3.50 14.60
C ASP A 376 -7.17 4.33 13.67
N MET A 377 -8.50 4.27 13.88
CA MET A 377 -9.52 4.93 13.05
C MET A 377 -9.36 4.66 11.54
N LYS A 378 -8.76 3.50 11.17
CA LYS A 378 -8.47 3.17 9.78
C LYS A 378 -9.72 2.70 9.03
N VAL A 379 -9.97 3.33 7.87
CA VAL A 379 -11.05 2.96 6.95
C VAL A 379 -10.53 2.85 5.53
N SER A 380 -11.04 1.85 4.80
CA SER A 380 -10.80 1.69 3.37
C SER A 380 -12.09 1.93 2.60
N ALA A 381 -11.98 2.37 1.37
CA ALA A 381 -13.11 2.52 0.47
C ALA A 381 -13.69 1.14 0.09
N GLU A 382 -15.01 1.02 0.12
CA GLU A 382 -15.76 -0.15 -0.37
C GLU A 382 -16.17 0.14 -1.82
N VAL A 383 -15.19 0.07 -2.73
CA VAL A 383 -15.32 0.57 -4.12
C VAL A 383 -16.44 -0.14 -4.87
N GLU A 384 -16.63 -1.45 -4.58
CA GLU A 384 -17.65 -2.29 -5.21
C GLU A 384 -19.10 -1.84 -4.93
N ARG A 385 -19.28 -0.92 -3.99
CA ARG A 385 -20.58 -0.36 -3.58
C ARG A 385 -20.80 1.07 -4.03
N MET A 386 -19.87 1.63 -4.79
CA MET A 386 -19.95 3.02 -5.24
C MET A 386 -20.79 3.14 -6.51
N SER A 387 -21.67 4.14 -6.56
CA SER A 387 -22.26 4.60 -7.82
C SER A 387 -21.19 5.23 -8.71
N ASN A 388 -21.46 5.37 -10.02
CA ASN A 388 -20.51 6.01 -10.94
C ASN A 388 -20.11 7.41 -10.49
N THR A 389 -21.05 8.20 -9.95
CA THR A 389 -20.80 9.55 -9.43
C THR A 389 -19.86 9.52 -8.22
N VAL A 390 -20.08 8.59 -7.30
CA VAL A 390 -19.22 8.43 -6.11
C VAL A 390 -17.85 7.90 -6.49
N LEU A 391 -17.77 6.96 -7.44
CA LEU A 391 -16.51 6.42 -7.95
C LEU A 391 -15.66 7.52 -8.61
N ASN A 392 -16.29 8.40 -9.40
CA ASN A 392 -15.61 9.55 -10.00
C ASN A 392 -15.11 10.55 -8.92
N GLY A 393 -15.94 10.83 -7.90
CA GLY A 393 -15.50 11.61 -6.74
C GLY A 393 -14.33 10.98 -5.99
N TYR A 394 -14.33 9.65 -5.85
CA TYR A 394 -13.24 8.90 -5.24
C TYR A 394 -11.97 8.95 -6.10
N ALA A 395 -12.09 8.85 -7.43
CA ALA A 395 -10.99 9.01 -8.37
C ALA A 395 -10.29 10.38 -8.20
N ARG A 396 -11.07 11.44 -8.04
CA ARG A 396 -10.59 12.79 -7.70
C ARG A 396 -9.76 12.78 -6.42
N MET A 397 -10.27 12.16 -5.35
CA MET A 397 -9.55 12.12 -4.05
C MET A 397 -8.25 11.32 -4.15
N CYS A 398 -8.23 10.22 -4.89
CA CYS A 398 -7.01 9.43 -5.14
C CYS A 398 -5.96 10.25 -5.90
N GLY A 399 -6.36 10.97 -6.95
CA GLY A 399 -5.47 11.88 -7.70
C GLY A 399 -4.89 12.97 -6.82
N TRP A 400 -5.71 13.57 -5.96
CA TRP A 400 -5.25 14.58 -4.98
C TRP A 400 -4.25 14.00 -3.98
N ALA A 401 -4.56 12.87 -3.35
CA ALA A 401 -3.67 12.24 -2.37
C ALA A 401 -2.32 11.83 -2.98
N LEU A 402 -2.34 11.28 -4.21
CA LEU A 402 -1.11 10.91 -4.91
C LEU A 402 -0.26 12.13 -5.27
N ALA A 403 -0.88 13.22 -5.74
CA ALA A 403 -0.20 14.49 -6.03
C ALA A 403 0.49 15.06 -4.77
N ARG A 404 -0.23 15.08 -3.64
CA ARG A 404 0.32 15.54 -2.37
C ARG A 404 1.52 14.67 -1.94
N ALA A 405 1.38 13.34 -2.05
CA ALA A 405 2.44 12.41 -1.68
C ALA A 405 3.71 12.63 -2.53
N HIS A 406 3.57 12.72 -3.85
CA HIS A 406 4.68 12.93 -4.76
C HIS A 406 5.34 14.31 -4.58
N ALA A 407 4.55 15.37 -4.41
CA ALA A 407 5.06 16.71 -4.19
C ALA A 407 5.89 16.78 -2.91
N LYS A 408 5.36 16.23 -1.79
CA LYS A 408 6.05 16.18 -0.49
C LYS A 408 7.31 15.31 -0.56
N ALA A 409 7.19 14.08 -1.03
CA ALA A 409 8.27 13.10 -0.95
C ALA A 409 9.44 13.41 -1.87
N GLY A 410 9.16 13.88 -3.08
CA GLY A 410 10.18 14.13 -4.11
C GLY A 410 10.70 15.56 -4.16
N GLY A 411 9.90 16.54 -3.67
CA GLY A 411 10.19 17.95 -3.87
C GLY A 411 10.29 18.34 -5.35
N LYS A 412 9.63 17.58 -6.26
CA LYS A 412 9.73 17.69 -7.72
C LYS A 412 8.47 18.26 -8.38
N ALA A 413 7.59 18.90 -7.58
CA ALA A 413 6.33 19.44 -8.08
C ALA A 413 6.53 20.44 -9.25
N ILE A 414 7.57 21.26 -9.22
CA ILE A 414 7.88 22.24 -10.27
C ILE A 414 8.21 21.51 -11.58
N GLU A 415 9.11 20.52 -11.55
CA GLU A 415 9.51 19.74 -12.74
C GLU A 415 8.32 18.99 -13.32
N ILE A 416 7.54 18.30 -12.46
CA ILE A 416 6.36 17.53 -12.88
C ILE A 416 5.30 18.44 -13.45
N SER A 417 4.97 19.58 -12.80
CA SER A 417 4.00 20.56 -13.29
C SER A 417 4.42 21.12 -14.65
N SER A 418 5.71 21.47 -14.80
CA SER A 418 6.26 21.98 -16.05
C SER A 418 6.27 20.92 -17.16
N TYR A 419 6.41 19.63 -16.82
CA TYR A 419 6.26 18.52 -17.76
C TYR A 419 4.81 18.35 -18.20
N ILE A 420 3.88 18.29 -17.27
CA ILE A 420 2.45 17.99 -17.51
C ILE A 420 1.78 19.12 -18.31
N GLY A 421 1.89 20.38 -17.87
CA GLY A 421 1.15 21.52 -18.42
C GLY A 421 -0.32 21.52 -18.01
N SER A 422 -1.28 21.59 -18.96
CA SER A 422 -2.72 21.62 -18.64
C SER A 422 -3.28 20.29 -18.08
N GLY A 423 -2.58 19.18 -18.27
CA GLY A 423 -3.03 17.87 -17.82
C GLY A 423 -3.81 17.07 -18.87
N GLU A 424 -4.58 17.70 -19.75
CA GLU A 424 -5.49 17.06 -20.71
C GLU A 424 -4.83 15.97 -21.55
N ARG A 425 -3.68 16.27 -22.19
CA ARG A 425 -2.96 15.31 -23.04
C ARG A 425 -2.39 14.12 -22.28
N LEU A 426 -2.07 14.32 -21.00
CA LEU A 426 -1.65 13.22 -20.13
C LEU A 426 -2.85 12.38 -19.74
N ALA A 427 -3.98 13.02 -19.44
CA ALA A 427 -5.22 12.32 -19.10
C ALA A 427 -5.69 11.44 -20.28
N ASP A 428 -5.71 11.97 -21.50
CA ASP A 428 -6.04 11.20 -22.72
C ASP A 428 -5.13 9.97 -22.84
N ALA A 429 -3.81 10.17 -22.73
CA ALA A 429 -2.83 9.08 -22.85
C ALA A 429 -3.00 8.03 -21.74
N LEU A 430 -3.34 8.43 -20.51
CA LEU A 430 -3.53 7.50 -19.41
C LEU A 430 -4.90 6.80 -19.44
N VAL A 431 -5.90 7.37 -20.07
CA VAL A 431 -7.15 6.66 -20.42
C VAL A 431 -6.85 5.53 -21.40
N GLU A 432 -6.11 5.81 -22.48
CA GLU A 432 -5.68 4.78 -23.45
C GLU A 432 -4.84 3.69 -22.74
N TYR A 433 -3.87 4.10 -21.93
CA TYR A 433 -3.04 3.19 -21.13
C TYR A 433 -3.89 2.29 -20.24
N ALA A 434 -4.83 2.87 -19.49
CA ALA A 434 -5.64 2.16 -18.50
C ALA A 434 -6.44 1.02 -19.14
N PHE A 435 -7.10 1.28 -20.29
CA PHE A 435 -7.83 0.24 -21.01
C PHE A 435 -6.92 -0.79 -21.67
N ALA A 436 -5.80 -0.36 -22.24
CA ALA A 436 -4.83 -1.30 -22.82
C ALA A 436 -4.25 -2.23 -21.73
N TYR A 437 -3.93 -1.68 -20.55
CA TYR A 437 -3.39 -2.47 -19.45
C TYR A 437 -4.47 -3.33 -18.78
N ALA A 438 -5.71 -2.89 -18.68
CA ALA A 438 -6.82 -3.72 -18.20
C ALA A 438 -7.01 -4.97 -19.07
N LYS A 439 -6.95 -4.82 -20.41
CA LYS A 439 -6.96 -5.94 -21.35
C LYS A 439 -5.76 -6.89 -21.16
N GLN A 440 -4.56 -6.35 -20.92
CA GLN A 440 -3.38 -7.15 -20.63
C GLN A 440 -3.55 -7.91 -19.32
N ASN A 441 -4.06 -7.24 -18.27
CA ASN A 441 -4.33 -7.86 -16.97
C ASN A 441 -5.35 -9.00 -17.08
N GLU A 442 -6.37 -8.85 -17.91
CA GLU A 442 -7.34 -9.92 -18.19
C GLU A 442 -6.67 -11.13 -18.86
N ALA A 443 -5.84 -10.89 -19.88
CA ALA A 443 -5.09 -11.94 -20.56
C ALA A 443 -4.11 -12.68 -19.61
N ASP A 444 -3.46 -11.95 -18.73
CA ASP A 444 -2.59 -12.52 -17.69
C ASP A 444 -3.39 -13.32 -16.65
N TYR A 445 -4.56 -12.81 -16.26
CA TYR A 445 -5.48 -13.50 -15.35
C TYR A 445 -5.99 -14.81 -15.93
N ASP A 446 -6.36 -14.86 -17.21
CA ASP A 446 -6.79 -16.08 -17.89
C ASP A 446 -5.67 -17.14 -17.93
N GLN A 447 -4.43 -16.72 -18.19
CA GLN A 447 -3.26 -17.61 -18.09
C GLN A 447 -3.06 -18.11 -16.66
N PHE A 448 -3.22 -17.22 -15.66
CA PHE A 448 -3.11 -17.55 -14.26
C PHE A 448 -4.19 -18.56 -13.82
N ILE A 449 -5.45 -18.35 -14.18
CA ILE A 449 -6.56 -19.28 -13.89
C ILE A 449 -6.31 -20.63 -14.58
N THR A 450 -5.81 -20.63 -15.83
CA THR A 450 -5.44 -21.86 -16.53
C THR A 450 -4.31 -22.61 -15.80
N ALA A 451 -3.29 -21.91 -15.31
CA ALA A 451 -2.20 -22.48 -14.53
C ALA A 451 -2.70 -23.12 -13.21
N CYS A 452 -3.67 -22.48 -12.55
CA CYS A 452 -4.31 -23.03 -11.36
C CYS A 452 -5.12 -24.30 -11.69
N ARG A 453 -5.95 -24.26 -12.72
CA ARG A 453 -6.79 -25.41 -13.13
C ARG A 453 -5.97 -26.62 -13.60
N THR A 454 -4.83 -26.40 -14.23
CA THR A 454 -3.94 -27.47 -14.74
C THR A 454 -2.95 -27.97 -13.67
N GLY A 455 -2.97 -27.43 -12.45
CA GLY A 455 -2.06 -27.80 -11.37
C GLY A 455 -0.63 -27.27 -11.53
N ARG A 456 -0.37 -26.35 -12.49
CA ARG A 456 0.92 -25.65 -12.59
C ARG A 456 1.15 -24.72 -11.39
N LEU A 457 0.06 -24.20 -10.82
CA LEU A 457 0.00 -23.48 -9.56
C LEU A 457 -1.04 -24.12 -8.64
N GLU A 458 -0.68 -24.36 -7.39
CA GLU A 458 -1.65 -24.73 -6.36
C GLU A 458 -2.34 -23.47 -5.84
N ALA A 459 -3.67 -23.41 -5.94
CA ALA A 459 -4.49 -22.30 -5.45
C ALA A 459 -5.59 -22.86 -4.55
N ARG A 460 -5.68 -22.34 -3.31
CA ARG A 460 -6.67 -22.78 -2.29
C ARG A 460 -7.37 -21.58 -1.71
N GLY A 461 -8.70 -21.65 -1.59
CA GLY A 461 -9.51 -20.60 -0.96
C GLY A 461 -9.38 -20.57 0.58
N ASP A 462 -9.86 -19.48 1.20
CA ASP A 462 -9.81 -19.33 2.66
C ASP A 462 -10.58 -20.47 3.38
N GLU A 463 -11.74 -20.89 2.87
CA GLU A 463 -12.54 -21.98 3.46
C GLU A 463 -11.84 -23.33 3.34
N GLU A 464 -11.20 -23.59 2.21
CA GLU A 464 -10.45 -24.82 1.98
C GLU A 464 -9.21 -24.90 2.87
N MET A 465 -8.46 -23.80 2.97
CA MET A 465 -7.31 -23.70 3.87
C MET A 465 -7.71 -23.83 5.34
N ALA A 466 -8.91 -23.36 5.72
CA ALA A 466 -9.39 -23.48 7.09
C ALA A 466 -9.59 -24.94 7.53
N LEU A 467 -9.75 -25.87 6.59
CA LEU A 467 -9.87 -27.30 6.90
C LEU A 467 -8.58 -27.90 7.47
N ASP A 468 -7.41 -27.36 7.10
CA ASP A 468 -6.12 -27.81 7.59
C ASP A 468 -5.93 -27.56 9.10
N PHE A 469 -6.74 -26.68 9.69
CA PHE A 469 -6.72 -26.34 11.12
C PHE A 469 -7.79 -27.09 11.94
N ARG A 470 -8.60 -27.91 11.28
CA ARG A 470 -9.58 -28.74 11.99
C ARG A 470 -8.94 -30.07 12.33
N VAL A 471 -8.42 -30.18 13.54
CA VAL A 471 -7.98 -31.44 14.14
C VAL A 471 -9.05 -31.87 15.14
#